data_615c76bd8655bb1664dfd3447a96821c
#
_entry.id   615c76bd8655bb1664dfd3447a96821c
#
_cell.length_a   1.000
_cell.length_b   1.000
_cell.length_c   1.000
_cell.angle_alpha   90.00
_cell.angle_beta   90.00
_cell.angle_gamma   90.00
#
_symmetry.space_group_name_H-M   'P 1'
#
loop_
_entity.id
_entity.type
_entity.pdbx_description
1 polymer ?
#
loop_
_entity_poly.entity_id
_entity_poly.type
_entity_poly.pdbx_seq_one_letter_code
_entity_poly.pdbx_strand_id
1 'polypeptide(L)'
;MNPVLAVQDLRYELSGDGRALVDGVSFTVGAGETLVLLGRSGSGKTTTLKLVNRLLVPTSGAVLIAGEPADAVAATQLRRRIGYVIQEVGLFPHFTVAANVGLLPRLEQWPEDRIARRVRELLVLVGLDPDTFAARFPHQLSGGQRQRVGVARALAVDPPLLLLDEPFGALDPITRVELQREFRGLQGRLGKAMVFVTHDVREGLLLGTQIGLLDSGRVIFLGSPDEFRASTLPAVRQFMEAA
;
A
#
# COMPACT_ATOMS: atom_id res chain seq x y z
N MET A 1 0.92 -20.51 -9.86
CA MET A 1 0.29 -19.26 -10.36
C MET A 1 1.39 -18.21 -10.48
N ASN A 2 1.36 -17.37 -11.50
CA ASN A 2 2.32 -16.27 -11.59
C ASN A 2 1.99 -15.22 -10.51
N PRO A 3 3.00 -14.63 -9.83
CA PRO A 3 2.77 -13.57 -8.86
C PRO A 3 2.18 -12.32 -9.54
N VAL A 4 1.36 -11.56 -8.81
CA VAL A 4 0.85 -10.25 -9.25
C VAL A 4 1.97 -9.22 -9.24
N LEU A 5 2.86 -9.28 -8.24
CA LEU A 5 4.05 -8.45 -8.14
C LEU A 5 5.28 -9.34 -7.95
N ALA A 6 6.32 -9.10 -8.74
CA ALA A 6 7.65 -9.64 -8.51
C ALA A 6 8.67 -8.50 -8.53
N VAL A 7 9.51 -8.43 -7.50
CA VAL A 7 10.63 -7.51 -7.36
C VAL A 7 11.89 -8.34 -7.37
N GLN A 8 12.86 -8.02 -8.23
CA GLN A 8 14.04 -8.81 -8.50
C GLN A 8 15.29 -7.94 -8.39
N ASP A 9 16.13 -8.22 -7.41
CA ASP A 9 17.43 -7.56 -7.13
C ASP A 9 17.38 -6.03 -7.24
N LEU A 10 16.28 -5.45 -6.73
CA LEU A 10 15.99 -4.04 -6.87
C LEU A 10 17.02 -3.21 -6.09
N ARG A 11 17.65 -2.26 -6.79
CA ARG A 11 18.65 -1.36 -6.22
C ARG A 11 18.33 0.09 -6.57
N TYR A 12 18.54 0.96 -5.60
CA TYR A 12 18.42 2.40 -5.80
C TYR A 12 19.47 3.16 -4.99
N GLU A 13 20.29 3.92 -5.68
CA GLU A 13 21.34 4.76 -5.13
C GLU A 13 20.96 6.25 -5.24
N LEU A 14 21.27 7.01 -4.19
CA LEU A 14 21.16 8.46 -4.26
C LEU A 14 22.26 9.02 -5.15
N SER A 15 21.87 9.93 -6.04
CA SER A 15 22.82 10.66 -6.87
C SER A 15 23.72 11.52 -5.98
N GLY A 16 25.03 11.27 -6.02
CA GLY A 16 26.07 12.12 -5.42
C GLY A 16 26.88 11.52 -4.29
N ASP A 17 26.37 10.60 -3.48
CA ASP A 17 27.11 9.97 -2.38
C ASP A 17 27.29 8.45 -2.50
N GLY A 18 26.74 7.85 -3.55
CA GLY A 18 26.81 6.41 -3.80
C GLY A 18 26.09 5.54 -2.75
N ARG A 19 25.34 6.16 -1.84
CA ARG A 19 24.60 5.44 -0.79
C ARG A 19 23.39 4.74 -1.39
N ALA A 20 23.36 3.42 -1.26
CA ALA A 20 22.19 2.63 -1.62
C ALA A 20 21.08 2.79 -0.55
N LEU A 21 19.92 3.27 -0.95
CA LEU A 21 18.71 3.30 -0.12
C LEU A 21 17.91 2.00 -0.23
N VAL A 22 18.05 1.29 -1.34
CA VAL A 22 17.52 -0.05 -1.59
C VAL A 22 18.65 -0.82 -2.24
N ASP A 23 18.97 -2.02 -1.73
CA ASP A 23 20.15 -2.77 -2.11
C ASP A 23 19.83 -4.26 -2.23
N GLY A 24 19.54 -4.73 -3.44
CA GLY A 24 19.28 -6.13 -3.76
C GLY A 24 17.96 -6.66 -3.19
N VAL A 25 16.91 -5.82 -3.11
CA VAL A 25 15.61 -6.23 -2.58
C VAL A 25 14.89 -7.13 -3.58
N SER A 26 14.51 -8.33 -3.12
CA SER A 26 13.76 -9.31 -3.91
C SER A 26 12.61 -9.90 -3.10
N PHE A 27 11.39 -9.95 -3.68
CA PHE A 27 10.21 -10.59 -3.13
C PHE A 27 9.13 -10.78 -4.19
N THR A 28 8.14 -11.61 -3.88
CA THR A 28 6.94 -11.80 -4.71
C THR A 28 5.68 -11.66 -3.89
N VAL A 29 4.57 -11.24 -4.54
CA VAL A 29 3.24 -11.17 -3.91
C VAL A 29 2.21 -11.72 -4.88
N GLY A 30 1.49 -12.75 -4.47
CA GLY A 30 0.40 -13.38 -5.20
C GLY A 30 -0.94 -12.69 -5.01
N ALA A 31 -1.95 -13.09 -5.77
CA ALA A 31 -3.32 -12.63 -5.58
C ALA A 31 -3.85 -13.07 -4.20
N GLY A 32 -4.48 -12.15 -3.46
CA GLY A 32 -4.97 -12.40 -2.11
C GLY A 32 -3.88 -12.40 -1.03
N GLU A 33 -2.61 -12.25 -1.40
CA GLU A 33 -1.51 -12.14 -0.45
C GLU A 33 -1.25 -10.70 -0.04
N THR A 34 -0.80 -10.53 1.20
CA THR A 34 -0.34 -9.26 1.73
C THR A 34 1.09 -9.42 2.25
N LEU A 35 2.05 -8.82 1.56
CA LEU A 35 3.40 -8.64 2.07
C LEU A 35 3.44 -7.39 2.94
N VAL A 36 3.79 -7.56 4.22
CA VAL A 36 4.08 -6.42 5.10
C VAL A 36 5.59 -6.19 5.17
N LEU A 37 6.02 -5.03 4.72
CA LEU A 37 7.41 -4.58 4.85
C LEU A 37 7.57 -3.82 6.16
N LEU A 38 8.21 -4.46 7.12
CA LEU A 38 8.61 -3.90 8.40
C LEU A 38 10.01 -3.28 8.33
N GLY A 39 10.32 -2.37 9.22
CA GLY A 39 11.65 -1.79 9.37
C GLY A 39 11.62 -0.43 10.04
N ARG A 40 12.78 0.03 10.53
CA ARG A 40 12.93 1.37 11.14
C ARG A 40 12.76 2.48 10.11
N SER A 41 12.57 3.71 10.58
CA SER A 41 12.62 4.88 9.69
C SER A 41 13.95 4.90 8.92
N GLY A 42 13.88 5.20 7.62
CA GLY A 42 15.06 5.21 6.75
C GLY A 42 15.56 3.83 6.26
N SER A 43 14.89 2.72 6.59
CA SER A 43 15.32 1.38 6.14
C SER A 43 15.06 1.08 4.65
N GLY A 44 14.39 1.98 3.90
CA GLY A 44 14.13 1.82 2.47
C GLY A 44 12.70 1.41 2.09
N LYS A 45 11.77 1.20 3.04
CA LYS A 45 10.40 0.73 2.79
C LYS A 45 9.62 1.59 1.80
N THR A 46 9.43 2.88 2.12
CA THR A 46 8.76 3.86 1.24
C THR A 46 9.48 4.01 -0.10
N THR A 47 10.81 3.97 -0.10
CA THR A 47 11.60 3.99 -1.33
C THR A 47 11.29 2.78 -2.20
N THR A 48 11.19 1.59 -1.63
CA THR A 48 10.79 0.36 -2.34
C THR A 48 9.40 0.51 -2.95
N LEU A 49 8.40 1.04 -2.22
CA LEU A 49 7.07 1.31 -2.80
C LEU A 49 7.13 2.31 -3.96
N LYS A 50 7.93 3.38 -3.81
CA LYS A 50 8.11 4.38 -4.87
C LYS A 50 8.75 3.81 -6.12
N LEU A 51 9.67 2.86 -5.98
CA LEU A 51 10.28 2.13 -7.10
C LEU A 51 9.26 1.21 -7.78
N VAL A 52 8.47 0.45 -7.02
CA VAL A 52 7.39 -0.41 -7.54
C VAL A 52 6.38 0.43 -8.35
N ASN A 53 6.03 1.62 -7.87
CA ASN A 53 5.09 2.54 -8.52
C ASN A 53 5.76 3.46 -9.57
N ARG A 54 7.05 3.25 -9.87
CA ARG A 54 7.86 4.08 -10.78
C ARG A 54 7.79 5.58 -10.49
N LEU A 55 7.63 5.96 -9.22
CA LEU A 55 7.87 7.33 -8.75
C LEU A 55 9.37 7.63 -8.65
N LEU A 56 10.17 6.58 -8.50
CA LEU A 56 11.62 6.57 -8.63
C LEU A 56 12.01 5.54 -9.70
N VAL A 57 13.15 5.75 -10.36
CA VAL A 57 13.72 4.83 -11.34
C VAL A 57 14.82 4.03 -10.65
N PRO A 58 14.79 2.69 -10.65
CA PRO A 58 15.84 1.90 -10.01
C PRO A 58 17.17 2.08 -10.74
N THR A 59 18.27 1.98 -9.99
CA THR A 59 19.63 1.95 -10.53
C THR A 59 19.92 0.60 -11.23
N SER A 60 19.36 -0.48 -10.67
CA SER A 60 19.39 -1.83 -11.27
C SER A 60 18.27 -2.70 -10.69
N GLY A 61 18.12 -3.90 -11.24
CA GLY A 61 17.04 -4.82 -10.89
C GLY A 61 15.77 -4.57 -11.70
N ALA A 62 14.71 -5.33 -11.41
CA ALA A 62 13.47 -5.26 -12.15
C ALA A 62 12.24 -5.34 -11.24
N VAL A 63 11.15 -4.72 -11.69
CA VAL A 63 9.81 -4.86 -11.13
C VAL A 63 8.91 -5.42 -12.22
N LEU A 64 8.21 -6.51 -11.94
CA LEU A 64 7.23 -7.11 -12.83
C LEU A 64 5.85 -7.03 -12.17
N ILE A 65 4.85 -6.60 -12.93
CA ILE A 65 3.44 -6.58 -12.50
C ILE A 65 2.63 -7.46 -13.44
N ALA A 66 1.96 -8.47 -12.90
CA ALA A 66 1.28 -9.50 -13.67
C ALA A 66 2.17 -10.19 -14.73
N GLY A 67 3.47 -10.31 -14.45
CA GLY A 67 4.46 -10.91 -15.33
C GLY A 67 5.05 -9.94 -16.37
N GLU A 68 4.54 -8.72 -16.49
CA GLU A 68 5.04 -7.70 -17.42
C GLU A 68 6.05 -6.77 -16.72
N PRO A 69 7.19 -6.43 -17.32
CA PRO A 69 8.11 -5.43 -16.77
C PRO A 69 7.41 -4.09 -16.59
N ALA A 70 7.58 -3.50 -15.41
CA ALA A 70 6.92 -2.22 -15.06
C ALA A 70 7.33 -1.07 -15.99
N ASP A 71 8.49 -1.13 -16.61
CA ASP A 71 9.02 -0.15 -17.58
C ASP A 71 8.57 -0.39 -19.03
N ALA A 72 7.91 -1.50 -19.32
CA ALA A 72 7.37 -1.80 -20.66
C ALA A 72 6.23 -0.83 -21.06
N VAL A 73 5.60 -0.15 -20.11
CA VAL A 73 4.52 0.82 -20.36
C VAL A 73 4.88 2.20 -19.81
N ALA A 74 4.20 3.24 -20.27
CA ALA A 74 4.37 4.58 -19.73
C ALA A 74 4.05 4.61 -18.20
N ALA A 75 4.85 5.33 -17.41
CA ALA A 75 4.69 5.39 -15.96
C ALA A 75 3.28 5.84 -15.52
N THR A 76 2.63 6.71 -16.28
CA THR A 76 1.25 7.14 -16.03
C THR A 76 0.25 6.01 -16.22
N GLN A 77 0.43 5.17 -17.23
CA GLN A 77 -0.43 3.99 -17.45
C GLN A 77 -0.23 2.93 -16.35
N LEU A 78 1.03 2.69 -15.95
CA LEU A 78 1.33 1.79 -14.84
C LEU A 78 0.63 2.24 -13.55
N ARG A 79 0.80 3.53 -13.17
CA ARG A 79 0.23 4.07 -11.92
C ARG A 79 -1.28 4.04 -11.88
N ARG A 80 -1.96 4.09 -13.02
CA ARG A 80 -3.42 3.92 -13.11
C ARG A 80 -3.88 2.49 -12.82
N ARG A 81 -2.98 1.49 -12.97
CA ARG A 81 -3.24 0.07 -12.68
C ARG A 81 -2.85 -0.33 -11.26
N ILE A 82 -2.32 0.57 -10.44
CA ILE A 82 -1.87 0.33 -9.07
C ILE A 82 -2.67 1.25 -8.14
N GLY A 83 -3.32 0.68 -7.15
CA GLY A 83 -3.89 1.47 -6.06
C GLY A 83 -2.79 1.89 -5.09
N TYR A 84 -2.68 3.19 -4.79
CA TYR A 84 -1.66 3.70 -3.87
C TYR A 84 -2.29 4.56 -2.78
N VAL A 85 -2.13 4.11 -1.54
CA VAL A 85 -2.49 4.85 -0.33
C VAL A 85 -1.20 5.38 0.29
N ILE A 86 -1.03 6.70 0.25
CA ILE A 86 0.14 7.39 0.81
C ILE A 86 -0.08 7.74 2.28
N GLN A 87 1.01 7.96 3.03
CA GLN A 87 1.03 8.18 4.47
C GLN A 87 0.08 9.31 4.93
N GLU A 88 0.00 10.42 4.22
CA GLU A 88 -0.90 11.56 4.54
C GLU A 88 -2.24 11.51 3.78
N VAL A 89 -2.68 10.36 3.29
CA VAL A 89 -3.88 10.12 2.47
C VAL A 89 -3.92 10.94 1.17
N GLY A 90 -3.46 12.19 1.16
CA GLY A 90 -3.37 13.06 -0.02
C GLY A 90 -4.70 13.25 -0.74
N LEU A 91 -5.81 13.42 -0.02
CA LEU A 91 -7.08 13.81 -0.62
C LEU A 91 -7.00 15.25 -1.15
N PHE A 92 -7.59 15.48 -2.31
CA PHE A 92 -7.69 16.83 -2.86
C PHE A 92 -8.65 17.65 -1.99
N PRO A 93 -8.18 18.71 -1.31
CA PRO A 93 -8.98 19.41 -0.29
C PRO A 93 -10.18 20.17 -0.87
N HIS A 94 -10.12 20.53 -2.13
CA HIS A 94 -11.17 21.24 -2.87
C HIS A 94 -12.14 20.30 -3.62
N PHE A 95 -11.95 18.97 -3.50
CA PHE A 95 -12.84 17.95 -4.06
C PHE A 95 -13.69 17.36 -2.94
N THR A 96 -14.94 17.05 -3.25
CA THR A 96 -15.77 16.23 -2.37
C THR A 96 -15.22 14.81 -2.26
N VAL A 97 -15.72 14.03 -1.31
CA VAL A 97 -15.42 12.60 -1.16
C VAL A 97 -15.71 11.86 -2.47
N ALA A 98 -16.90 12.08 -3.06
CA ALA A 98 -17.27 11.45 -4.34
C ALA A 98 -16.31 11.84 -5.47
N ALA A 99 -15.90 13.12 -5.54
CA ALA A 99 -14.96 13.59 -6.56
C ALA A 99 -13.54 13.03 -6.35
N ASN A 100 -13.09 12.88 -5.09
CA ASN A 100 -11.81 12.23 -4.78
C ASN A 100 -11.79 10.76 -5.21
N VAL A 101 -12.82 9.98 -4.88
CA VAL A 101 -12.92 8.56 -5.25
C VAL A 101 -13.13 8.40 -6.75
N GLY A 102 -13.97 9.23 -7.37
CA GLY A 102 -14.30 9.16 -8.80
C GLY A 102 -13.23 9.75 -9.73
N LEU A 103 -12.14 10.32 -9.20
CA LEU A 103 -11.15 11.03 -10.02
C LEU A 103 -10.48 10.12 -11.07
N LEU A 104 -9.95 8.97 -10.65
CA LEU A 104 -9.26 8.06 -11.56
C LEU A 104 -10.20 7.41 -12.57
N PRO A 105 -11.40 6.91 -12.22
CA PRO A 105 -12.40 6.50 -13.20
C PRO A 105 -12.73 7.59 -14.24
N ARG A 106 -12.80 8.87 -13.83
CA ARG A 106 -13.06 9.99 -14.76
C ARG A 106 -11.87 10.21 -15.71
N LEU A 107 -10.62 10.10 -15.21
CA LEU A 107 -9.42 10.14 -16.06
C LEU A 107 -9.35 8.95 -17.03
N GLU A 108 -9.95 7.81 -16.67
CA GLU A 108 -10.14 6.65 -17.53
C GLU A 108 -11.40 6.75 -18.42
N GLN A 109 -12.04 7.91 -18.47
CA GLN A 109 -13.20 8.23 -19.30
C GLN A 109 -14.40 7.29 -19.09
N TRP A 110 -14.60 6.83 -17.85
CA TRP A 110 -15.80 6.05 -17.52
C TRP A 110 -17.06 6.93 -17.63
N PRO A 111 -18.22 6.36 -18.02
CA PRO A 111 -19.49 7.06 -17.98
C PRO A 111 -19.82 7.52 -16.55
N GLU A 112 -20.39 8.73 -16.40
CA GLU A 112 -20.69 9.33 -15.09
C GLU A 112 -21.63 8.49 -14.22
N ASP A 113 -22.61 7.79 -14.84
CA ASP A 113 -23.49 6.86 -14.13
C ASP A 113 -22.73 5.64 -13.55
N ARG A 114 -21.73 5.14 -14.26
CA ARG A 114 -20.83 4.08 -13.79
C ARG A 114 -19.94 4.59 -12.66
N ILE A 115 -19.42 5.81 -12.78
CA ILE A 115 -18.60 6.43 -11.72
C ILE A 115 -19.44 6.60 -10.46
N ALA A 116 -20.66 7.13 -10.57
CA ALA A 116 -21.54 7.34 -9.43
C ALA A 116 -21.87 6.03 -8.70
N ARG A 117 -22.20 4.97 -9.43
CA ARG A 117 -22.40 3.62 -8.85
C ARG A 117 -21.15 3.12 -8.15
N ARG A 118 -19.98 3.19 -8.82
CA ARG A 118 -18.71 2.72 -8.26
C ARG A 118 -18.33 3.47 -6.99
N VAL A 119 -18.50 4.77 -6.95
CA VAL A 119 -18.28 5.60 -5.75
C VAL A 119 -19.14 5.12 -4.59
N ARG A 120 -20.45 4.90 -4.81
CA ARG A 120 -21.37 4.40 -3.76
C ARG A 120 -20.93 3.02 -3.25
N GLU A 121 -20.64 2.09 -4.16
CA GLU A 121 -20.14 0.75 -3.81
C GLU A 121 -18.90 0.82 -2.92
N LEU A 122 -17.92 1.65 -3.30
CA LEU A 122 -16.66 1.77 -2.56
C LEU A 122 -16.84 2.47 -1.21
N LEU A 123 -17.70 3.46 -1.10
CA LEU A 123 -18.00 4.10 0.18
C LEU A 123 -18.64 3.09 1.14
N VAL A 124 -19.63 2.31 0.67
CA VAL A 124 -20.22 1.22 1.48
C VAL A 124 -19.16 0.20 1.87
N LEU A 125 -18.27 -0.19 0.93
CA LEU A 125 -17.21 -1.17 1.15
C LEU A 125 -16.27 -0.76 2.29
N VAL A 126 -15.96 0.54 2.40
CA VAL A 126 -15.09 1.10 3.45
C VAL A 126 -15.86 1.58 4.68
N GLY A 127 -17.16 1.25 4.81
CA GLY A 127 -17.97 1.58 5.98
C GLY A 127 -18.36 3.05 6.10
N LEU A 128 -18.48 3.75 4.97
CA LEU A 128 -19.00 5.12 4.90
C LEU A 128 -20.34 5.14 4.19
N ASP A 129 -21.39 5.67 4.84
CA ASP A 129 -22.69 5.84 4.20
C ASP A 129 -22.61 6.87 3.06
N PRO A 130 -22.88 6.47 1.80
CA PRO A 130 -22.75 7.36 0.64
C PRO A 130 -23.64 8.61 0.72
N ASP A 131 -24.84 8.49 1.27
CA ASP A 131 -25.80 9.61 1.33
C ASP A 131 -25.34 10.68 2.33
N THR A 132 -24.61 10.26 3.36
CA THR A 132 -24.04 11.16 4.36
C THR A 132 -22.69 11.74 3.93
N PHE A 133 -21.82 10.93 3.29
CA PHE A 133 -20.42 11.28 3.11
C PHE A 133 -20.02 11.74 1.71
N ALA A 134 -20.74 11.34 0.65
CA ALA A 134 -20.30 11.59 -0.73
C ALA A 134 -20.11 13.07 -1.06
N ALA A 135 -20.96 13.95 -0.52
CA ALA A 135 -20.92 15.41 -0.76
C ALA A 135 -19.96 16.16 0.19
N ARG A 136 -19.41 15.50 1.23
CA ARG A 136 -18.50 16.15 2.19
C ARG A 136 -17.13 16.41 1.56
N PHE A 137 -16.45 17.41 2.11
CA PHE A 137 -15.06 17.73 1.80
C PHE A 137 -14.10 17.11 2.84
N PRO A 138 -12.80 16.90 2.51
CA PRO A 138 -11.83 16.29 3.40
C PRO A 138 -11.71 16.97 4.78
N HIS A 139 -11.87 18.29 4.87
CA HIS A 139 -11.82 19.02 6.14
C HIS A 139 -13.02 18.73 7.07
N GLN A 140 -14.09 18.16 6.54
CA GLN A 140 -15.29 17.77 7.29
C GLN A 140 -15.25 16.32 7.81
N LEU A 141 -14.12 15.64 7.60
CA LEU A 141 -13.92 14.23 7.95
C LEU A 141 -12.95 14.08 9.13
N SER A 142 -13.18 13.06 9.97
CA SER A 142 -12.16 12.61 10.93
C SER A 142 -10.94 12.01 10.23
N GLY A 143 -9.83 11.81 10.95
CA GLY A 143 -8.64 11.15 10.41
C GLY A 143 -8.94 9.76 9.83
N GLY A 144 -9.67 8.93 10.58
CA GLY A 144 -10.09 7.61 10.13
C GLY A 144 -11.02 7.63 8.92
N GLN A 145 -11.96 8.58 8.86
CA GLN A 145 -12.83 8.74 7.70
C GLN A 145 -12.04 9.16 6.46
N ARG A 146 -11.07 10.08 6.59
CA ARG A 146 -10.15 10.42 5.48
C ARG A 146 -9.38 9.20 4.98
N GLN A 147 -8.89 8.36 5.92
CA GLN A 147 -8.18 7.13 5.57
C GLN A 147 -9.05 6.16 4.78
N ARG A 148 -10.31 5.93 5.20
CA ARG A 148 -11.28 5.11 4.47
C ARG A 148 -11.53 5.64 3.06
N VAL A 149 -11.67 6.96 2.89
CA VAL A 149 -11.80 7.59 1.55
C VAL A 149 -10.54 7.37 0.72
N GLY A 150 -9.35 7.43 1.31
CA GLY A 150 -8.08 7.14 0.64
C GLY A 150 -8.02 5.70 0.10
N VAL A 151 -8.46 4.73 0.90
CA VAL A 151 -8.58 3.32 0.47
C VAL A 151 -9.63 3.17 -0.64
N ALA A 152 -10.81 3.79 -0.51
CA ALA A 152 -11.84 3.77 -1.55
C ALA A 152 -11.32 4.34 -2.88
N ARG A 153 -10.58 5.46 -2.83
CA ARG A 153 -9.95 6.07 -4.01
C ARG A 153 -8.92 5.13 -4.66
N ALA A 154 -8.09 4.47 -3.86
CA ALA A 154 -7.11 3.52 -4.36
C ALA A 154 -7.75 2.31 -5.07
N LEU A 155 -8.96 1.92 -4.66
CA LEU A 155 -9.74 0.81 -5.22
C LEU A 155 -10.62 1.21 -6.43
N ALA A 156 -10.67 2.49 -6.80
CA ALA A 156 -11.67 3.02 -7.72
C ALA A 156 -11.74 2.30 -9.07
N VAL A 157 -10.60 1.98 -9.68
CA VAL A 157 -10.50 1.27 -10.97
C VAL A 157 -10.27 -0.24 -10.83
N ASP A 158 -10.48 -0.77 -9.64
CA ASP A 158 -10.32 -2.20 -9.33
C ASP A 158 -8.91 -2.76 -9.63
N PRO A 159 -7.83 -2.12 -9.13
CA PRO A 159 -6.47 -2.52 -9.44
C PRO A 159 -6.14 -3.92 -8.90
N PRO A 160 -5.26 -4.71 -9.58
CA PRO A 160 -4.80 -6.00 -9.08
C PRO A 160 -3.83 -5.89 -7.90
N LEU A 161 -3.15 -4.75 -7.77
CA LEU A 161 -2.12 -4.47 -6.75
C LEU A 161 -2.47 -3.21 -5.96
N LEU A 162 -2.36 -3.31 -4.63
CA LEU A 162 -2.45 -2.17 -3.71
C LEU A 162 -1.11 -1.96 -3.01
N LEU A 163 -0.65 -0.73 -2.98
CA LEU A 163 0.49 -0.27 -2.20
C LEU A 163 -0.02 0.63 -1.09
N LEU A 164 0.36 0.35 0.16
CA LEU A 164 -0.08 1.11 1.33
C LEU A 164 1.16 1.55 2.14
N ASP A 165 1.37 2.84 2.23
CA ASP A 165 2.52 3.43 2.91
C ASP A 165 2.08 4.03 4.24
N GLU A 166 2.36 3.35 5.34
CA GLU A 166 2.00 3.70 6.73
C GLU A 166 0.54 4.20 6.88
N PRO A 167 -0.47 3.45 6.36
CA PRO A 167 -1.83 3.97 6.24
C PRO A 167 -2.50 4.29 7.59
N PHE A 168 -2.00 3.77 8.70
CA PHE A 168 -2.57 4.02 10.03
C PHE A 168 -1.69 4.92 10.92
N GLY A 169 -0.55 5.41 10.40
CA GLY A 169 0.46 6.12 11.19
C GLY A 169 -0.03 7.43 11.83
N ALA A 170 -0.94 8.14 11.17
CA ALA A 170 -1.45 9.44 11.64
C ALA A 170 -2.73 9.36 12.49
N LEU A 171 -3.13 8.15 12.93
CA LEU A 171 -4.37 7.93 13.69
C LEU A 171 -4.10 7.82 15.19
N ASP A 172 -5.10 8.23 16.00
CA ASP A 172 -5.10 7.95 17.43
C ASP A 172 -5.17 6.43 17.68
N PRO A 173 -4.72 5.93 18.85
CA PRO A 173 -4.60 4.50 19.11
C PRO A 173 -5.91 3.71 19.00
N ILE A 174 -7.05 4.30 19.40
CA ILE A 174 -8.35 3.62 19.39
C ILE A 174 -8.83 3.46 17.95
N THR A 175 -8.89 4.56 17.22
CA THR A 175 -9.27 4.58 15.79
C THR A 175 -8.36 3.68 14.95
N ARG A 176 -7.07 3.63 15.27
CA ARG A 176 -6.09 2.75 14.60
C ARG A 176 -6.48 1.29 14.74
N VAL A 177 -6.75 0.79 15.95
CA VAL A 177 -7.12 -0.61 16.20
C VAL A 177 -8.42 -0.98 15.50
N GLU A 178 -9.41 -0.10 15.52
CA GLU A 178 -10.69 -0.31 14.82
C GLU A 178 -10.48 -0.45 13.31
N LEU A 179 -9.76 0.49 12.70
CA LEU A 179 -9.48 0.48 11.26
C LEU A 179 -8.61 -0.72 10.82
N GLN A 180 -7.65 -1.14 11.63
CA GLN A 180 -6.86 -2.35 11.36
C GLN A 180 -7.74 -3.61 11.28
N ARG A 181 -8.67 -3.78 12.22
CA ARG A 181 -9.61 -4.92 12.23
C ARG A 181 -10.54 -4.89 11.02
N GLU A 182 -11.09 -3.73 10.69
CA GLU A 182 -11.94 -3.57 9.52
C GLU A 182 -11.17 -3.83 8.22
N PHE A 183 -9.94 -3.31 8.13
CA PHE A 183 -9.08 -3.55 6.96
C PHE A 183 -8.74 -5.02 6.80
N ARG A 184 -8.51 -5.76 7.91
CA ARG A 184 -8.33 -7.22 7.89
C ARG A 184 -9.54 -7.92 7.26
N GLY A 185 -10.76 -7.53 7.66
CA GLY A 185 -11.99 -8.06 7.06
C GLY A 185 -12.15 -7.68 5.58
N LEU A 186 -11.67 -6.50 5.20
CA LEU A 186 -11.69 -6.02 3.83
C LEU A 186 -10.71 -6.79 2.93
N GLN A 187 -9.49 -7.09 3.39
CA GLN A 187 -8.48 -7.86 2.64
C GLN A 187 -9.03 -9.17 2.10
N GLY A 188 -9.70 -9.96 2.95
CA GLY A 188 -10.28 -11.25 2.55
C GLY A 188 -11.35 -11.13 1.45
N ARG A 189 -12.13 -10.03 1.45
CA ARG A 189 -13.16 -9.77 0.43
C ARG A 189 -12.59 -9.25 -0.89
N LEU A 190 -11.49 -8.53 -0.84
CA LEU A 190 -10.88 -7.93 -2.02
C LEU A 190 -10.10 -8.93 -2.87
N GLY A 191 -9.44 -9.91 -2.26
CA GLY A 191 -8.60 -10.88 -2.97
C GLY A 191 -7.44 -10.27 -3.77
N LYS A 192 -7.01 -9.04 -3.42
CA LYS A 192 -5.96 -8.29 -4.12
C LYS A 192 -4.58 -8.64 -3.57
N ALA A 193 -3.55 -8.52 -4.42
CA ALA A 193 -2.18 -8.46 -3.94
C ALA A 193 -1.95 -7.12 -3.23
N MET A 194 -1.27 -7.15 -2.08
CA MET A 194 -1.02 -5.94 -1.29
C MET A 194 0.44 -5.89 -0.82
N VAL A 195 1.05 -4.72 -0.92
CA VAL A 195 2.30 -4.41 -0.22
C VAL A 195 1.99 -3.32 0.80
N PHE A 196 2.19 -3.65 2.06
CA PHE A 196 1.87 -2.80 3.20
C PHE A 196 3.17 -2.41 3.91
N VAL A 197 3.44 -1.13 4.03
CA VAL A 197 4.61 -0.61 4.74
C VAL A 197 4.20 -0.10 6.10
N THR A 198 4.89 -0.50 7.14
CA THR A 198 4.71 -0.02 8.50
C THR A 198 5.98 -0.20 9.34
N HIS A 199 6.02 0.45 10.48
CA HIS A 199 7.01 0.21 11.54
C HIS A 199 6.39 -0.54 12.75
N ASP A 200 5.08 -0.79 12.74
CA ASP A 200 4.37 -1.48 13.81
C ASP A 200 4.29 -2.99 13.52
N VAL A 201 4.96 -3.77 14.37
CA VAL A 201 4.98 -5.25 14.29
C VAL A 201 3.58 -5.85 14.42
N ARG A 202 2.70 -5.24 15.26
CA ARG A 202 1.32 -5.72 15.45
C ARG A 202 0.53 -5.66 14.15
N GLU A 203 0.73 -4.60 13.36
CA GLU A 203 0.13 -4.50 12.02
C GLU A 203 0.65 -5.62 11.11
N GLY A 204 1.97 -5.85 11.11
CA GLY A 204 2.57 -6.94 10.35
C GLY A 204 1.99 -8.31 10.68
N LEU A 205 1.87 -8.62 11.96
CA LEU A 205 1.34 -9.89 12.45
C LEU A 205 -0.18 -10.04 12.23
N LEU A 206 -0.92 -8.93 12.21
CA LEU A 206 -2.37 -8.93 12.00
C LEU A 206 -2.74 -9.04 10.53
N LEU A 207 -2.05 -8.29 9.67
CA LEU A 207 -2.46 -8.07 8.28
C LEU A 207 -1.66 -8.89 7.28
N GLY A 208 -0.40 -9.25 7.60
CA GLY A 208 0.48 -9.97 6.69
C GLY A 208 0.08 -11.42 6.48
N THR A 209 0.15 -11.87 5.24
CA THR A 209 0.33 -13.29 4.90
C THR A 209 1.82 -13.61 4.82
N GLN A 210 2.63 -12.59 4.56
CA GLN A 210 4.08 -12.63 4.54
C GLN A 210 4.64 -11.35 5.18
N ILE A 211 5.75 -11.44 5.90
CA ILE A 211 6.46 -10.33 6.52
C ILE A 211 7.88 -10.27 5.94
N GLY A 212 8.25 -9.10 5.44
CA GLY A 212 9.61 -8.76 5.07
C GLY A 212 10.19 -7.74 6.04
N LEU A 213 11.31 -8.03 6.71
CA LEU A 213 12.00 -7.06 7.54
C LEU A 213 13.12 -6.41 6.73
N LEU A 214 13.01 -5.09 6.55
CA LEU A 214 14.03 -4.29 5.89
C LEU A 214 14.94 -3.62 6.92
N ASP A 215 16.24 -3.77 6.73
CA ASP A 215 17.26 -3.00 7.42
C ASP A 215 18.32 -2.51 6.44
N SER A 216 18.66 -1.23 6.53
CA SER A 216 19.70 -0.59 5.71
C SER A 216 19.57 -0.89 4.20
N GLY A 217 18.35 -0.86 3.68
CA GLY A 217 18.03 -1.09 2.26
C GLY A 217 17.94 -2.56 1.84
N ARG A 218 18.14 -3.52 2.74
CA ARG A 218 18.15 -4.95 2.45
C ARG A 218 17.01 -5.67 3.16
N VAL A 219 16.47 -6.72 2.54
CA VAL A 219 15.56 -7.66 3.21
C VAL A 219 16.40 -8.65 4.02
N ILE A 220 16.34 -8.55 5.35
CA ILE A 220 17.08 -9.42 6.27
C ILE A 220 16.24 -10.58 6.80
N PHE A 221 14.92 -10.53 6.61
CA PHE A 221 13.98 -11.63 6.88
C PHE A 221 12.84 -11.55 5.86
N LEU A 222 12.38 -12.70 5.38
CA LEU A 222 11.20 -12.84 4.57
C LEU A 222 10.55 -14.18 4.91
N GLY A 223 9.30 -14.18 5.37
CA GLY A 223 8.59 -15.39 5.77
C GLY A 223 7.17 -15.11 6.25
N SER A 224 6.46 -16.15 6.70
CA SER A 224 5.14 -16.05 7.30
C SER A 224 5.17 -15.33 8.66
N PRO A 225 4.02 -14.81 9.17
CA PRO A 225 3.92 -14.27 10.52
C PRO A 225 4.36 -15.25 11.62
N ASP A 226 4.13 -16.55 11.43
CA ASP A 226 4.52 -17.56 12.42
C ASP A 226 6.02 -17.82 12.40
N GLU A 227 6.65 -17.84 11.21
CA GLU A 227 8.11 -17.88 11.09
C GLU A 227 8.75 -16.63 11.68
N PHE A 228 8.13 -15.45 11.51
CA PHE A 228 8.61 -14.21 12.12
C PHE A 228 8.60 -14.30 13.64
N ARG A 229 7.50 -14.78 14.25
CA ARG A 229 7.39 -14.98 15.71
C ARG A 229 8.43 -15.98 16.25
N ALA A 230 8.67 -17.07 15.50
CA ALA A 230 9.60 -18.12 15.88
C ALA A 230 11.07 -17.81 15.59
N SER A 231 11.35 -16.70 14.89
CA SER A 231 12.70 -16.36 14.43
C SER A 231 13.65 -16.09 15.58
N THR A 232 14.86 -16.63 15.46
CA THR A 232 15.97 -16.38 16.40
C THR A 232 16.91 -15.27 15.94
N LEU A 233 16.65 -14.67 14.78
CA LEU A 233 17.45 -13.56 14.25
C LEU A 233 17.41 -12.38 15.22
N PRO A 234 18.57 -11.83 15.65
CA PRO A 234 18.63 -10.73 16.61
C PRO A 234 17.79 -9.51 16.19
N ALA A 235 17.82 -9.16 14.90
CA ALA A 235 17.06 -8.04 14.37
C ALA A 235 15.54 -8.27 14.48
N VAL A 236 15.04 -9.48 14.21
CA VAL A 236 13.61 -9.81 14.37
C VAL A 236 13.21 -9.76 15.84
N ARG A 237 14.02 -10.33 16.74
CA ARG A 237 13.76 -10.29 18.19
C ARG A 237 13.68 -8.86 18.71
N GLN A 238 14.61 -7.99 18.29
CA GLN A 238 14.61 -6.58 18.69
C GLN A 238 13.31 -5.87 18.25
N PHE A 239 12.77 -6.21 17.07
CA PHE A 239 11.46 -5.69 16.64
C PHE A 239 10.32 -6.24 17.47
N MET A 240 10.34 -7.53 17.83
CA MET A 240 9.30 -8.17 18.66
C MET A 240 9.27 -7.62 20.10
N GLU A 241 10.43 -7.30 20.68
CA GLU A 241 10.54 -6.71 22.02
C GLU A 241 10.05 -5.25 22.08
N ALA A 242 10.07 -4.55 20.95
CA ALA A 242 9.60 -3.16 20.85
C ALA A 242 8.09 -3.04 20.58
N ALA A 243 7.36 -4.16 20.38
CA ALA A 243 5.93 -4.24 20.08
C ALA A 243 5.08 -4.38 21.36
#